data_529b8052f0f1872c2093b33f6273ed1a
#
_entry.id   529b8052f0f1872c2093b33f6273ed1a
#
_cell.length_a   1.000
_cell.length_b   1.000
_cell.length_c   1.000
_cell.angle_alpha   90.00
_cell.angle_beta   90.00
_cell.angle_gamma   90.00
#
_symmetry.space_group_name_H-M   'P 1'
#
loop_
_entity.id
_entity.type
_entity.pdbx_description
1 polymer ?
#
loop_
_entity_poly.entity_id
_entity_poly.type
_entity_poly.pdbx_seq_one_letter_code
_entity_poly.pdbx_strand_id
1 'polypeptide(L)'
;MLVFLIIVLNSKHLHIFVAPLNVMFKRKPVALGALQPMMAGGKPIDFENIDELDEDTAFGIGKVEDFTWKGMLDFASCTECGRCQSQCPAWNTEKPLSPKLLIMELRDHAFAKAPYILADSDDARAKLPEEVRAEAERELVGATEGDPSTPSGGAVIDPDVLWSCVSCGACVQQCPVDIEHVDHIMDMRRYQVLV
;
A
#
# COMPACT_ATOMS: atom_id res chain seq x y z
N MET A 1 -25.71 -8.18 -19.16
CA MET A 1 -25.56 -7.87 -17.74
C MET A 1 -24.36 -8.60 -17.09
N LEU A 2 -24.23 -9.92 -17.18
CA LEU A 2 -23.11 -10.69 -16.61
C LEU A 2 -21.74 -10.23 -17.14
N VAL A 3 -21.59 -10.04 -18.44
CA VAL A 3 -20.34 -9.57 -19.08
C VAL A 3 -19.95 -8.18 -18.56
N PHE A 4 -20.90 -7.28 -18.41
CA PHE A 4 -20.65 -5.95 -17.82
C PHE A 4 -20.12 -6.04 -16.39
N LEU A 5 -20.72 -6.88 -15.54
CA LEU A 5 -20.25 -7.13 -14.17
C LEU A 5 -18.83 -7.70 -14.14
N ILE A 6 -18.53 -8.67 -15.01
CA ILE A 6 -17.18 -9.25 -15.10
C ILE A 6 -16.16 -8.19 -15.52
N ILE A 7 -16.47 -7.35 -16.51
CA ILE A 7 -15.58 -6.27 -16.95
C ILE A 7 -15.36 -5.26 -15.83
N VAL A 8 -16.38 -4.85 -15.10
CA VAL A 8 -16.25 -3.87 -14.02
C VAL A 8 -15.42 -4.42 -12.87
N LEU A 9 -15.66 -5.67 -12.44
CA LEU A 9 -14.95 -6.28 -11.33
C LEU A 9 -13.46 -6.55 -11.63
N ASN A 10 -13.10 -6.74 -12.91
CA ASN A 10 -11.73 -7.01 -13.35
C ASN A 10 -11.06 -5.80 -14.02
N SER A 11 -11.56 -4.60 -13.82
CA SER A 11 -11.03 -3.39 -14.44
C SER A 11 -10.85 -2.27 -13.41
N LYS A 12 -10.20 -1.18 -13.84
CA LYS A 12 -10.09 0.05 -13.05
C LYS A 12 -11.42 0.64 -12.56
N HIS A 13 -12.56 0.17 -13.09
CA HIS A 13 -13.89 0.63 -12.66
C HIS A 13 -14.36 -0.03 -11.35
N LEU A 14 -13.60 -0.95 -10.78
CA LEU A 14 -13.89 -1.54 -9.47
C LEU A 14 -14.13 -0.48 -8.39
N HIS A 15 -13.40 0.65 -8.45
CA HIS A 15 -13.55 1.76 -7.50
C HIS A 15 -14.99 2.29 -7.39
N ILE A 16 -15.82 2.16 -8.42
CA ILE A 16 -17.22 2.60 -8.37
C ILE A 16 -18.00 1.90 -7.25
N PHE A 17 -17.69 0.63 -7.00
CA PHE A 17 -18.36 -0.16 -5.95
C PHE A 17 -17.65 -0.07 -4.59
N VAL A 18 -16.33 0.06 -4.58
CA VAL A 18 -15.57 0.04 -3.32
C VAL A 18 -15.38 1.43 -2.70
N ALA A 19 -15.39 2.50 -3.50
CA ALA A 19 -15.24 3.86 -2.99
C ALA A 19 -16.31 4.28 -1.96
N PRO A 20 -17.61 3.98 -2.14
CA PRO A 20 -18.62 4.26 -1.10
C PRO A 20 -18.32 3.54 0.21
N LEU A 21 -17.82 2.30 0.15
CA LEU A 21 -17.41 1.56 1.34
C LEU A 21 -16.20 2.21 2.00
N ASN A 22 -15.22 2.65 1.20
CA ASN A 22 -14.04 3.32 1.73
C ASN A 22 -14.39 4.60 2.49
N VAL A 23 -15.26 5.44 1.93
CA VAL A 23 -15.77 6.64 2.58
C VAL A 23 -16.52 6.32 3.89
N MET A 24 -17.29 5.22 3.90
CA MET A 24 -18.02 4.78 5.10
C MET A 24 -17.10 4.33 6.22
N PHE A 25 -15.99 3.67 5.88
CA PHE A 25 -15.01 3.14 6.84
C PHE A 25 -13.80 4.06 7.08
N LYS A 26 -13.87 5.31 6.63
CA LYS A 26 -12.80 6.27 6.89
C LYS A 26 -12.54 6.48 8.38
N ARG A 27 -11.29 6.76 8.73
CA ARG A 27 -10.87 7.06 10.10
C ARG A 27 -11.57 8.32 10.64
N LYS A 28 -12.01 8.25 11.89
CA LYS A 28 -12.54 9.40 12.62
C LYS A 28 -11.76 9.59 13.93
N PRO A 29 -11.21 10.77 14.21
CA PRO A 29 -11.19 11.97 13.35
C PRO A 29 -10.45 11.72 12.03
N VAL A 30 -10.69 12.57 11.03
CA VAL A 30 -10.03 12.46 9.71
C VAL A 30 -8.51 12.39 9.90
N ALA A 31 -7.82 11.62 9.04
CA ALA A 31 -6.39 11.36 9.10
C ALA A 31 -5.51 12.61 8.77
N LEU A 32 -5.79 13.75 9.43
CA LEU A 32 -5.03 14.98 9.32
C LEU A 32 -4.27 15.21 10.63
N GLY A 33 -2.97 15.06 10.56
CA GLY A 33 -2.04 15.37 11.64
C GLY A 33 -1.68 14.19 12.55
N ALA A 34 -2.63 13.54 13.21
CA ALA A 34 -2.35 12.39 14.07
C ALA A 34 -2.16 11.11 13.24
N LEU A 35 -1.00 10.48 13.35
CA LEU A 35 -0.72 9.18 12.74
C LEU A 35 -1.38 8.06 13.55
N GLN A 36 -1.63 6.92 12.87
CA GLN A 36 -2.04 5.70 13.54
C GLN A 36 -0.92 5.21 14.47
N PRO A 37 -1.25 4.63 15.64
CA PRO A 37 -0.26 3.97 16.46
C PRO A 37 0.41 2.84 15.68
N MET A 38 1.65 2.53 16.04
CA MET A 38 2.34 1.38 15.46
C MET A 38 1.65 0.11 15.90
N MET A 39 1.42 -0.80 14.97
CA MET A 39 0.68 -2.03 15.20
C MET A 39 1.62 -3.23 15.11
N ALA A 40 1.43 -4.20 15.99
CA ALA A 40 2.05 -5.51 15.92
C ALA A 40 0.96 -6.58 16.08
N GLY A 41 0.85 -7.50 15.12
CA GLY A 41 -0.17 -8.54 15.16
C GLY A 41 -1.62 -8.02 15.26
N GLY A 42 -1.91 -6.85 14.73
CA GLY A 42 -3.24 -6.22 14.75
C GLY A 42 -3.59 -5.48 16.05
N LYS A 43 -2.65 -5.36 16.99
CA LYS A 43 -2.81 -4.60 18.23
C LYS A 43 -1.82 -3.43 18.29
N PRO A 44 -2.18 -2.29 18.90
CA PRO A 44 -1.22 -1.21 19.16
C PRO A 44 -0.08 -1.71 20.03
N ILE A 45 1.15 -1.31 19.69
CA ILE A 45 2.34 -1.67 20.46
C ILE A 45 2.31 -0.91 21.79
N ASP A 46 2.48 -1.65 22.88
CA ASP A 46 2.75 -1.10 24.19
C ASP A 46 4.26 -1.00 24.40
N PHE A 47 4.80 0.22 24.34
CA PHE A 47 6.24 0.47 24.54
C PHE A 47 6.71 0.29 25.98
N GLU A 48 5.79 0.23 26.96
CA GLU A 48 6.14 -0.04 28.36
C GLU A 48 6.42 -1.54 28.57
N ASN A 49 5.85 -2.43 27.73
CA ASN A 49 5.98 -3.88 27.81
C ASN A 49 6.57 -4.46 26.52
N ILE A 50 7.55 -3.81 25.94
CA ILE A 50 8.16 -4.21 24.67
C ILE A 50 8.83 -5.58 24.74
N ASP A 51 9.27 -6.00 25.94
CA ASP A 51 9.89 -7.31 26.19
C ASP A 51 8.92 -8.49 26.04
N GLU A 52 7.62 -8.23 26.00
CA GLU A 52 6.58 -9.25 25.77
C GLU A 52 6.30 -9.51 24.28
N LEU A 53 6.92 -8.74 23.38
CA LEU A 53 6.78 -8.94 21.95
C LEU A 53 7.69 -10.08 21.47
N ASP A 54 7.19 -10.88 20.55
CA ASP A 54 7.99 -11.92 19.90
C ASP A 54 9.15 -11.29 19.12
N GLU A 55 10.32 -11.94 19.13
CA GLU A 55 11.52 -11.48 18.43
C GLU A 55 11.29 -11.31 16.92
N ASP A 56 10.35 -12.05 16.35
CA ASP A 56 9.96 -12.00 14.93
C ASP A 56 8.88 -10.96 14.63
N THR A 57 8.54 -10.09 15.58
CA THR A 57 7.48 -9.08 15.38
C THR A 57 7.95 -8.02 14.40
N ALA A 58 7.34 -7.98 13.22
CA ALA A 58 7.58 -6.91 12.25
C ALA A 58 6.88 -5.61 12.67
N PHE A 59 7.64 -4.53 12.70
CA PHE A 59 7.14 -3.19 12.99
C PHE A 59 6.88 -2.45 11.69
N GLY A 60 5.64 -2.03 11.47
CA GLY A 60 5.25 -1.35 10.24
C GLY A 60 4.92 -2.33 9.10
N ILE A 61 5.11 -1.89 7.86
CA ILE A 61 4.68 -2.60 6.66
C ILE A 61 5.88 -2.86 5.75
N GLY A 62 6.27 -4.12 5.66
CA GLY A 62 7.36 -4.59 4.79
C GLY A 62 6.88 -5.31 3.54
N LYS A 63 5.64 -5.82 3.56
CA LYS A 63 5.01 -6.53 2.44
C LYS A 63 3.60 -6.01 2.23
N VAL A 64 3.06 -6.21 1.04
CA VAL A 64 1.70 -5.77 0.74
C VAL A 64 0.65 -6.47 1.60
N GLU A 65 0.93 -7.69 2.07
CA GLU A 65 0.07 -8.47 2.97
C GLU A 65 -0.01 -7.90 4.39
N ASP A 66 0.95 -7.07 4.79
CA ASP A 66 0.97 -6.45 6.11
C ASP A 66 -0.01 -5.27 6.23
N PHE A 67 -0.50 -4.76 5.09
CA PHE A 67 -1.54 -3.74 5.11
C PHE A 67 -2.84 -4.28 5.67
N THR A 68 -3.51 -3.45 6.45
CA THR A 68 -4.84 -3.78 6.95
C THR A 68 -5.86 -3.91 5.80
N TRP A 69 -7.00 -4.55 6.07
CA TRP A 69 -8.10 -4.60 5.11
C TRP A 69 -8.53 -3.20 4.62
N LYS A 70 -8.41 -2.17 5.48
CA LYS A 70 -8.69 -0.78 5.12
C LYS A 70 -7.66 -0.24 4.14
N GLY A 71 -6.36 -0.55 4.32
CA GLY A 71 -5.32 -0.20 3.35
C GLY A 71 -5.58 -0.82 1.98
N MET A 72 -5.94 -2.11 1.94
CA MET A 72 -6.33 -2.76 0.69
C MET A 72 -7.56 -2.12 0.04
N LEU A 73 -8.54 -1.70 0.85
CA LEU A 73 -9.72 -0.99 0.37
C LEU A 73 -9.35 0.40 -0.18
N ASP A 74 -8.39 1.10 0.44
CA ASP A 74 -7.85 2.38 -0.05
C ASP A 74 -7.27 2.22 -1.46
N PHE A 75 -6.44 1.21 -1.67
CA PHE A 75 -5.81 0.97 -2.97
C PHE A 75 -6.85 0.69 -4.06
N ALA A 76 -7.81 -0.19 -3.77
CA ALA A 76 -8.90 -0.54 -4.70
C ALA A 76 -9.86 0.63 -4.97
N SER A 77 -9.98 1.59 -4.04
CA SER A 77 -10.89 2.72 -4.13
C SER A 77 -10.32 3.91 -4.91
N CYS A 78 -9.03 3.90 -5.22
CA CYS A 78 -8.38 5.02 -5.91
C CYS A 78 -9.04 5.30 -7.27
N THR A 79 -9.57 6.52 -7.44
CA THR A 79 -10.23 6.97 -8.67
C THR A 79 -9.25 7.56 -9.70
N GLU A 80 -7.96 7.55 -9.41
CA GLU A 80 -6.90 8.10 -10.26
C GLU A 80 -7.06 9.58 -10.66
N CYS A 81 -7.84 10.33 -9.89
CA CYS A 81 -8.23 11.72 -10.24
C CYS A 81 -7.07 12.74 -10.18
N GLY A 82 -5.94 12.41 -9.51
CA GLY A 82 -4.74 13.24 -9.43
C GLY A 82 -4.79 14.42 -8.45
N ARG A 83 -5.87 14.63 -7.70
CA ARG A 83 -5.98 15.74 -6.74
C ARG A 83 -4.92 15.69 -5.65
N CYS A 84 -4.61 14.50 -5.13
CA CYS A 84 -3.57 14.28 -4.13
C CYS A 84 -2.18 14.67 -4.66
N GLN A 85 -1.89 14.37 -5.92
CA GLN A 85 -0.63 14.73 -6.57
C GLN A 85 -0.51 16.24 -6.79
N SER A 86 -1.56 16.89 -7.33
CA SER A 86 -1.54 18.33 -7.63
C SER A 86 -1.35 19.21 -6.39
N GLN A 87 -1.75 18.72 -5.20
CA GLN A 87 -1.61 19.45 -3.93
C GLN A 87 -0.40 18.99 -3.10
N CYS A 88 0.35 18.02 -3.58
CA CYS A 88 1.53 17.52 -2.87
C CYS A 88 2.70 18.50 -2.98
N PRO A 89 3.23 19.04 -1.87
CA PRO A 89 4.38 19.94 -1.92
C PRO A 89 5.66 19.25 -2.42
N ALA A 90 5.83 17.95 -2.14
CA ALA A 90 6.96 17.20 -2.65
C ALA A 90 6.92 17.12 -4.19
N TRP A 91 5.76 16.76 -4.75
CA TRP A 91 5.58 16.74 -6.21
C TRP A 91 5.83 18.11 -6.86
N ASN A 92 5.27 19.16 -6.27
CA ASN A 92 5.39 20.53 -6.78
C ASN A 92 6.80 21.11 -6.66
N THR A 93 7.70 20.48 -5.92
CA THR A 93 9.12 20.82 -5.78
C THR A 93 10.05 19.82 -6.48
N GLU A 94 9.52 19.07 -7.45
CA GLU A 94 10.27 18.11 -8.29
C GLU A 94 10.92 16.96 -7.51
N LYS A 95 10.38 16.61 -6.31
CA LYS A 95 10.77 15.40 -5.59
C LYS A 95 10.04 14.18 -6.14
N PRO A 96 10.59 12.98 -5.99
CA PRO A 96 10.06 11.77 -6.63
C PRO A 96 8.68 11.31 -6.13
N LEU A 97 8.16 11.90 -5.04
CA LEU A 97 6.87 11.48 -4.47
C LEU A 97 5.67 12.02 -5.26
N SER A 98 4.92 11.13 -5.87
CA SER A 98 3.53 11.33 -6.28
C SER A 98 2.59 10.48 -5.42
N PRO A 99 1.75 11.05 -4.56
CA PRO A 99 0.81 10.25 -3.75
C PRO A 99 -0.16 9.42 -4.59
N LYS A 100 -0.49 9.89 -5.79
CA LYS A 100 -1.32 9.16 -6.75
C LYS A 100 -0.60 7.90 -7.26
N LEU A 101 0.63 8.05 -7.77
CA LEU A 101 1.40 6.94 -8.32
C LEU A 101 1.70 5.90 -7.24
N LEU A 102 2.07 6.34 -6.03
CA LEU A 102 2.29 5.47 -4.89
C LEU A 102 1.09 4.52 -4.63
N ILE A 103 -0.13 5.07 -4.56
CA ILE A 103 -1.33 4.24 -4.34
C ILE A 103 -1.60 3.31 -5.53
N MET A 104 -1.33 3.76 -6.75
CA MET A 104 -1.50 2.93 -7.95
C MET A 104 -0.49 1.78 -7.99
N GLU A 105 0.76 2.03 -7.67
CA GLU A 105 1.82 1.01 -7.59
C GLU A 105 1.51 -0.04 -6.52
N LEU A 106 1.08 0.38 -5.32
CA LEU A 106 0.63 -0.52 -4.26
C LEU A 106 -0.57 -1.37 -4.70
N ARG A 107 -1.56 -0.75 -5.37
CA ARG A 107 -2.71 -1.46 -5.91
C ARG A 107 -2.30 -2.50 -6.95
N ASP A 108 -1.50 -2.09 -7.90
CA ASP A 108 -1.13 -2.93 -9.04
C ASP A 108 -0.28 -4.11 -8.57
N HIS A 109 0.65 -3.89 -7.63
CA HIS A 109 1.40 -4.95 -6.96
C HIS A 109 0.48 -5.89 -6.16
N ALA A 110 -0.43 -5.36 -5.35
CA ALA A 110 -1.36 -6.16 -4.56
C ALA A 110 -2.23 -7.07 -5.45
N PHE A 111 -2.73 -6.54 -6.57
CA PHE A 111 -3.58 -7.30 -7.48
C PHE A 111 -2.79 -8.34 -8.28
N ALA A 112 -1.58 -8.02 -8.72
CA ALA A 112 -0.71 -8.96 -9.41
C ALA A 112 -0.26 -10.11 -8.49
N LYS A 113 0.01 -9.83 -7.21
CA LYS A 113 0.39 -10.81 -6.19
C LYS A 113 -0.79 -11.60 -5.62
N ALA A 114 -2.03 -11.10 -5.76
CA ALA A 114 -3.23 -11.70 -5.14
C ALA A 114 -3.38 -13.21 -5.43
N PRO A 115 -3.16 -13.75 -6.64
CA PRO A 115 -3.26 -15.19 -6.86
C PRO A 115 -2.28 -16.01 -6.02
N TYR A 116 -1.10 -15.46 -5.73
CA TYR A 116 -0.10 -16.10 -4.88
C TYR A 116 -0.51 -16.09 -3.40
N ILE A 117 -1.05 -14.95 -2.93
CA ILE A 117 -1.53 -14.79 -1.55
C ILE A 117 -2.72 -15.71 -1.28
N LEU A 118 -3.63 -15.84 -2.25
CA LEU A 118 -4.86 -16.65 -2.12
C LEU A 118 -4.64 -18.14 -2.36
N ALA A 119 -3.44 -18.57 -2.75
CA ALA A 119 -3.16 -19.99 -2.97
C ALA A 119 -3.05 -20.73 -1.63
N ASP A 120 -3.85 -21.79 -1.48
CA ASP A 120 -4.00 -22.55 -0.23
C ASP A 120 -2.78 -23.40 0.16
N SER A 121 -1.85 -23.65 -0.77
CA SER A 121 -0.68 -24.51 -0.54
C SER A 121 0.52 -24.11 -1.39
N ASP A 122 1.71 -24.52 -0.94
CA ASP A 122 2.95 -24.27 -1.66
C ASP A 122 2.99 -24.97 -3.03
N ASP A 123 2.33 -26.14 -3.14
CA ASP A 123 2.16 -26.83 -4.43
C ASP A 123 1.26 -26.04 -5.39
N ALA A 124 0.26 -25.31 -4.88
CA ALA A 124 -0.58 -24.44 -5.68
C ALA A 124 0.19 -23.19 -6.11
N ARG A 125 0.98 -22.59 -5.22
CA ARG A 125 1.87 -21.45 -5.52
C ARG A 125 2.90 -21.79 -6.59
N ALA A 126 3.50 -22.97 -6.52
CA ALA A 126 4.49 -23.44 -7.51
C ALA A 126 3.92 -23.61 -8.93
N LYS A 127 2.60 -23.82 -9.05
CA LYS A 127 1.90 -23.98 -10.35
C LYS A 127 1.44 -22.66 -10.97
N LEU A 128 1.55 -21.54 -10.23
CA LEU A 128 1.19 -20.23 -10.75
C LEU A 128 2.16 -19.79 -11.87
N PRO A 129 1.70 -18.92 -12.78
CA PRO A 129 2.56 -18.33 -13.80
C PRO A 129 3.83 -17.72 -13.20
N GLU A 130 4.92 -17.78 -13.95
CA GLU A 130 6.22 -17.26 -13.51
C GLU A 130 6.14 -15.77 -13.15
N GLU A 131 5.38 -14.99 -13.91
CA GLU A 131 5.13 -13.56 -13.66
C GLU A 131 4.55 -13.30 -12.27
N VAL A 132 3.57 -14.13 -11.85
CA VAL A 132 2.93 -13.99 -10.53
C VAL A 132 3.90 -14.37 -9.41
N ARG A 133 4.75 -15.38 -9.63
CA ARG A 133 5.76 -15.80 -8.66
C ARG A 133 6.86 -14.75 -8.52
N ALA A 134 7.33 -14.22 -9.65
CA ALA A 134 8.31 -13.14 -9.65
C ALA A 134 7.77 -11.89 -8.93
N GLU A 135 6.51 -11.52 -9.17
CA GLU A 135 5.87 -10.41 -8.47
C GLU A 135 5.71 -10.68 -6.96
N ALA A 136 5.50 -11.94 -6.57
CA ALA A 136 5.40 -12.33 -5.16
C ALA A 136 6.73 -12.20 -4.41
N GLU A 137 7.85 -12.39 -5.10
CA GLU A 137 9.23 -12.25 -4.56
C GLU A 137 9.72 -10.80 -4.54
N ARG A 138 8.99 -9.90 -5.19
CA ARG A 138 9.35 -8.49 -5.29
C ARG A 138 9.30 -7.80 -3.93
N GLU A 139 10.36 -7.11 -3.55
CA GLU A 139 10.40 -6.27 -2.36
C GLU A 139 9.42 -5.10 -2.51
N LEU A 140 8.73 -4.75 -1.42
CA LEU A 140 7.81 -3.62 -1.42
C LEU A 140 8.55 -2.29 -1.53
N VAL A 141 9.62 -2.13 -0.75
CA VAL A 141 10.44 -0.91 -0.71
C VAL A 141 11.90 -1.26 -0.85
N GLY A 142 12.56 -0.70 -1.84
CA GLY A 142 13.96 -0.97 -2.14
C GLY A 142 14.40 -0.28 -3.44
N ALA A 143 15.55 -0.70 -3.98
CA ALA A 143 16.00 -0.17 -5.28
C ALA A 143 15.04 -0.58 -6.40
N THR A 144 14.48 0.41 -7.10
CA THR A 144 13.53 0.17 -8.21
C THR A 144 14.22 -0.18 -9.52
N GLU A 145 15.48 0.23 -9.69
CA GLU A 145 16.33 -0.24 -10.78
C GLU A 145 16.83 -1.63 -10.41
N GLY A 146 16.16 -2.63 -10.96
CA GLY A 146 16.42 -4.03 -10.64
C GLY A 146 17.78 -4.50 -11.12
N ASP A 147 18.44 -5.33 -10.32
CA ASP A 147 19.53 -6.18 -10.78
C ASP A 147 18.97 -7.10 -11.89
N PRO A 148 19.51 -7.06 -13.12
CA PRO A 148 19.06 -7.93 -14.21
C PRO A 148 19.14 -9.42 -13.87
N SER A 149 19.88 -9.80 -12.79
CA SER A 149 20.00 -11.16 -12.30
C SER A 149 18.84 -11.59 -11.39
N THR A 150 18.02 -10.65 -10.89
CA THR A 150 16.86 -10.98 -10.05
C THR A 150 15.60 -11.15 -10.90
N PRO A 151 14.86 -12.27 -10.77
CA PRO A 151 13.63 -12.51 -11.54
C PRO A 151 12.56 -11.43 -11.33
N SER A 152 12.60 -10.74 -10.19
CA SER A 152 11.60 -9.75 -9.77
C SER A 152 11.83 -8.33 -10.31
N GLY A 153 13.00 -8.02 -10.87
CA GLY A 153 13.24 -6.75 -11.57
C GLY A 153 13.31 -5.50 -10.69
N GLY A 154 13.53 -5.61 -9.40
CA GLY A 154 13.63 -4.48 -8.46
C GLY A 154 12.37 -4.25 -7.61
N ALA A 155 12.48 -3.41 -6.59
CA ALA A 155 11.41 -3.13 -5.65
C ALA A 155 10.22 -2.38 -6.29
N VAL A 156 9.07 -2.41 -5.61
CA VAL A 156 7.85 -1.71 -6.07
C VAL A 156 8.01 -0.21 -5.90
N ILE A 157 8.52 0.23 -4.76
CA ILE A 157 8.62 1.64 -4.35
C ILE A 157 10.07 1.96 -3.99
N ASP A 158 10.58 3.06 -4.56
CA ASP A 158 11.88 3.61 -4.17
C ASP A 158 11.81 4.25 -2.78
N PRO A 159 12.79 4.03 -1.89
CA PRO A 159 12.86 4.68 -0.58
C PRO A 159 12.76 6.20 -0.64
N ASP A 160 13.37 6.85 -1.63
CA ASP A 160 13.35 8.29 -1.78
C ASP A 160 11.94 8.83 -2.01
N VAL A 161 11.05 8.05 -2.63
CA VAL A 161 9.62 8.37 -2.77
C VAL A 161 8.99 8.53 -1.38
N LEU A 162 9.22 7.57 -0.49
CA LEU A 162 8.68 7.62 0.88
C LEU A 162 9.28 8.78 1.67
N TRP A 163 10.62 8.93 1.65
CA TRP A 163 11.32 9.96 2.44
C TRP A 163 11.09 11.38 1.94
N SER A 164 10.58 11.56 0.74
CA SER A 164 10.14 12.88 0.23
C SER A 164 8.86 13.40 0.89
N CYS A 165 8.08 12.56 1.58
CA CYS A 165 6.86 12.97 2.24
C CYS A 165 7.14 13.81 3.50
N VAL A 166 6.51 14.98 3.59
CA VAL A 166 6.58 15.88 4.76
C VAL A 166 5.37 15.75 5.70
N SER A 167 4.56 14.73 5.52
CA SER A 167 3.39 14.38 6.36
C SER A 167 2.38 15.52 6.53
N CYS A 168 2.25 16.41 5.55
CA CYS A 168 1.39 17.59 5.63
C CYS A 168 -0.12 17.28 5.55
N GLY A 169 -0.52 16.06 5.12
CA GLY A 169 -1.91 15.64 5.00
C GLY A 169 -2.70 16.24 3.82
N ALA A 170 -2.09 17.05 2.95
CA ALA A 170 -2.79 17.66 1.81
C ALA A 170 -3.40 16.61 0.87
N CYS A 171 -2.72 15.48 0.64
CA CYS A 171 -3.22 14.37 -0.17
C CYS A 171 -4.47 13.72 0.44
N VAL A 172 -4.51 13.55 1.76
CA VAL A 172 -5.65 13.00 2.50
C VAL A 172 -6.84 13.97 2.41
N GLN A 173 -6.59 15.25 2.65
CA GLN A 173 -7.63 16.30 2.60
C GLN A 173 -8.30 16.41 1.24
N GLN A 174 -7.54 16.24 0.16
CA GLN A 174 -8.04 16.41 -1.20
C GLN A 174 -8.61 15.13 -1.80
N CYS A 175 -8.47 14.00 -1.13
CA CYS A 175 -8.94 12.72 -1.65
C CYS A 175 -10.47 12.62 -1.58
N PRO A 176 -11.18 12.47 -2.72
CA PRO A 176 -12.64 12.39 -2.74
C PRO A 176 -13.18 11.07 -2.18
N VAL A 177 -12.31 10.09 -1.97
CA VAL A 177 -12.64 8.76 -1.46
C VAL A 177 -11.93 8.44 -0.14
N ASP A 178 -11.39 9.45 0.53
CA ASP A 178 -10.81 9.37 1.88
C ASP A 178 -9.67 8.34 2.05
N ILE A 179 -8.74 8.25 1.10
CA ILE A 179 -7.54 7.41 1.19
C ILE A 179 -6.55 7.97 2.21
N GLU A 180 -6.01 7.12 3.06
CA GLU A 180 -5.11 7.48 4.17
C GLU A 180 -3.62 7.43 3.76
N HIS A 181 -3.24 8.18 2.72
CA HIS A 181 -1.91 8.17 2.10
C HIS A 181 -0.75 8.31 3.10
N VAL A 182 -0.90 9.23 4.07
CA VAL A 182 0.18 9.55 5.03
C VAL A 182 0.43 8.38 5.97
N ASP A 183 -0.63 7.72 6.44
CA ASP A 183 -0.50 6.56 7.32
C ASP A 183 0.22 5.42 6.58
N HIS A 184 -0.13 5.14 5.32
CA HIS A 184 0.56 4.13 4.51
C HIS A 184 2.05 4.43 4.33
N ILE A 185 2.41 5.68 4.03
CA ILE A 185 3.81 6.10 3.90
C ILE A 185 4.55 5.91 5.22
N MET A 186 3.95 6.31 6.33
CA MET A 186 4.60 6.24 7.64
C MET A 186 4.79 4.79 8.11
N ASP A 187 3.85 3.91 7.83
CA ASP A 187 3.98 2.50 8.20
C ASP A 187 5.07 1.78 7.39
N MET A 188 5.24 2.12 6.11
CA MET A 188 6.37 1.63 5.32
C MET A 188 7.71 2.20 5.82
N ARG A 189 7.77 3.50 6.21
CA ARG A 189 8.96 4.08 6.83
C ARG A 189 9.32 3.41 8.15
N ARG A 190 8.31 3.09 8.99
CA ARG A 190 8.52 2.39 10.27
C ARG A 190 9.23 1.07 10.05
N TYR A 191 8.79 0.30 9.08
CA TYR A 191 9.45 -0.95 8.70
C TYR A 191 10.92 -0.72 8.30
N GLN A 192 11.21 0.24 7.43
CA GLN A 192 12.57 0.54 6.97
C GLN A 192 13.55 0.97 8.08
N VAL A 193 13.05 1.52 9.18
CA VAL A 193 13.89 2.01 10.28
C VAL A 193 14.08 0.95 11.37
N LEU A 194 13.11 0.05 11.54
CA LEU A 194 13.04 -0.85 12.70
C LEU A 194 13.36 -2.30 12.36
N VAL A 195 13.36 -2.66 11.07
CA VAL A 195 13.68 -3.99 10.57
C VAL A 195 14.81 -3.92 9.54
#